data_8c0843bf73da0c699b1fffb16300811b
#
_entry.id   8c0843bf73da0c699b1fffb16300811b
#
_cell.length_a   1.000
_cell.length_b   1.000
_cell.length_c   1.000
_cell.angle_alpha   90.00
_cell.angle_beta   90.00
_cell.angle_gamma   90.00
#
_symmetry.space_group_name_H-M   'P 1'
#
loop_
_entity.id
_entity.type
_entity.pdbx_description
1 polymer ?
#
loop_
_entity_poly.entity_id
_entity_poly.type
_entity_poly.pdbx_seq_one_letter_code
_entity_poly.pdbx_strand_id
1 'polypeptide(L)'
;MRRLSRAIIITLAAALGLSVVDSQACTNVLVTKGASVDGSNMISYAADSHQLFGELYYEPAGVWGANDMRAVYEWDTGKFLGYIPQVARTYQRVGNMNEHQLIIAETTYGGRPELEGNNGIMDYGSLIYIALERAKTAREAIQIIVDLANKYGYYSSGESFSLADTEEVWVMDLIGKGKDQKGIVWVARRVPDGYICSHANQARISTFPLNDPENCMYAPDVITFAREKGYFSGEDKDFSFCDAYAPLDFSGMRGCEARAWSAFNILCDGKFTFEDENGNVITKDAYDYIDYAMGWDKSKRFPLFVKPSRKISVKDVADVMRDHYEGTPMDMTQDIGAGGNALPYRWRPMGFEVDGKEYVNERAIATQQTGFWFVGQSRGWLPDEIGGVNWFGCDDAATSYLTPIYTCTTEVPESFRVGNGDMITYSPTSAFWMTNRVANACYKAYNIMFPTVDAEIDAWEAAMVEAVAKADQEALALYNAASQKPAKKIRRNDKCRKVVDPYTEVRAYLTRFSVDNAQKIFEKWVALEQLLLVKYIDGNVKAQNEDGSFVTNGHTDCIPAKITQPGYTQKWKEATAKDHGTVIEVR
;
A
#
# COMPACT_ATOMS: atom_id res chain seq x y z
N MET A 1 -54.11 -40.72 15.13
CA MET A 1 -53.23 -40.44 14.01
C MET A 1 -53.75 -39.23 13.24
N ARG A 2 -53.28 -38.04 13.52
CA ARG A 2 -53.50 -36.83 12.69
C ARG A 2 -52.18 -36.14 12.56
N ARG A 3 -51.60 -36.16 11.36
CA ARG A 3 -50.40 -35.42 10.98
C ARG A 3 -50.80 -33.96 10.73
N LEU A 4 -50.29 -33.03 11.53
CA LEU A 4 -50.33 -31.62 11.22
C LEU A 4 -49.10 -31.29 10.35
N SER A 5 -49.35 -30.95 9.10
CA SER A 5 -48.37 -30.33 8.20
C SER A 5 -48.19 -28.87 8.61
N ARG A 6 -47.00 -28.51 9.09
CA ARG A 6 -46.61 -27.10 9.25
C ARG A 6 -46.03 -26.66 7.91
N ALA A 7 -46.74 -25.81 7.21
CA ALA A 7 -46.22 -25.04 6.10
C ALA A 7 -45.29 -23.95 6.66
N ILE A 8 -44.02 -24.03 6.33
CA ILE A 8 -43.04 -22.94 6.57
C ILE A 8 -43.21 -21.98 5.42
N ILE A 9 -43.79 -20.80 5.70
CA ILE A 9 -43.80 -19.68 4.79
C ILE A 9 -42.42 -19.05 4.92
N ILE A 10 -41.55 -19.28 3.92
CA ILE A 10 -40.29 -18.55 3.76
C ILE A 10 -40.65 -17.21 3.11
N THR A 11 -40.71 -16.16 3.92
CA THR A 11 -40.77 -14.80 3.43
C THR A 11 -39.38 -14.46 2.92
N LEU A 12 -39.20 -14.42 1.60
CA LEU A 12 -38.03 -13.84 0.97
C LEU A 12 -38.11 -12.31 1.15
N ALA A 13 -37.55 -11.81 2.22
CA ALA A 13 -37.20 -10.38 2.29
C ALA A 13 -36.04 -10.17 1.32
N ALA A 14 -36.31 -9.52 0.19
CA ALA A 14 -35.26 -8.97 -0.67
C ALA A 14 -34.59 -7.83 0.12
N ALA A 15 -33.60 -8.16 0.91
CA ALA A 15 -32.65 -7.18 1.40
C ALA A 15 -31.85 -6.70 0.16
N LEU A 16 -32.21 -5.54 -0.36
CA LEU A 16 -31.31 -4.69 -1.09
C LEU A 16 -30.27 -4.17 -0.06
N GLY A 17 -29.45 -5.08 0.46
CA GLY A 17 -28.26 -4.70 1.17
C GLY A 17 -27.36 -4.00 0.19
N LEU A 18 -26.98 -2.78 0.48
CA LEU A 18 -25.72 -2.23 0.00
C LEU A 18 -24.66 -3.27 0.43
N SER A 19 -24.34 -4.20 -0.47
CA SER A 19 -23.12 -4.97 -0.35
C SER A 19 -22.01 -3.93 -0.39
N VAL A 20 -21.52 -3.52 0.78
CA VAL A 20 -20.18 -2.99 0.87
C VAL A 20 -19.35 -4.15 0.33
N VAL A 21 -19.03 -4.07 -0.96
CA VAL A 21 -18.17 -5.01 -1.63
C VAL A 21 -16.96 -5.09 -0.74
N ASP A 22 -16.56 -6.28 -0.38
CA ASP A 22 -15.31 -6.56 0.32
C ASP A 22 -14.18 -6.26 -0.68
N SER A 23 -14.07 -4.99 -1.08
CA SER A 23 -13.11 -4.51 -2.05
C SER A 23 -11.75 -4.59 -1.40
N GLN A 24 -10.81 -5.17 -2.11
CA GLN A 24 -9.40 -4.98 -1.85
C GLN A 24 -9.18 -3.49 -1.62
N ALA A 25 -8.60 -3.16 -0.49
CA ALA A 25 -8.55 -1.80 -0.02
C ALA A 25 -7.10 -1.36 0.11
N CYS A 26 -6.56 -0.77 -0.93
CA CYS A 26 -5.17 -0.31 -1.03
C CYS A 26 -5.04 1.18 -0.71
N THR A 27 -3.84 1.64 -0.33
CA THR A 27 -3.55 3.06 -0.12
C THR A 27 -2.17 3.38 -0.69
N ASN A 28 -2.07 4.47 -1.45
CA ASN A 28 -0.83 4.95 -2.03
C ASN A 28 -0.55 6.40 -1.64
N VAL A 29 0.72 6.70 -1.37
CA VAL A 29 1.27 8.05 -1.27
C VAL A 29 2.39 8.19 -2.28
N LEU A 30 2.36 9.26 -3.05
CA LEU A 30 3.34 9.58 -4.09
C LEU A 30 4.07 10.87 -3.70
N VAL A 31 5.39 10.83 -3.68
CA VAL A 31 6.25 11.97 -3.31
C VAL A 31 7.25 12.22 -4.42
N THR A 32 7.24 13.45 -4.96
CA THR A 32 8.20 13.84 -6.00
C THR A 32 9.56 14.20 -5.41
N LYS A 33 10.61 14.12 -6.22
CA LYS A 33 11.99 14.46 -5.82
C LYS A 33 12.12 15.87 -5.22
N GLY A 34 11.37 16.82 -5.72
CA GLY A 34 11.31 18.17 -5.17
C GLY A 34 10.62 18.28 -3.81
N ALA A 35 9.81 17.28 -3.42
CA ALA A 35 9.14 17.21 -2.12
C ALA A 35 9.91 16.35 -1.09
N SER A 36 10.81 15.45 -1.52
CA SER A 36 11.57 14.56 -0.64
C SER A 36 12.79 15.21 -0.01
N VAL A 37 13.29 14.64 1.10
CA VAL A 37 14.46 15.15 1.84
C VAL A 37 15.77 14.97 1.09
N ASP A 38 15.86 13.92 0.26
CA ASP A 38 17.09 13.50 -0.41
C ASP A 38 17.04 13.64 -1.95
N GLY A 39 15.92 14.10 -2.50
CA GLY A 39 15.73 14.24 -3.94
C GLY A 39 15.30 12.96 -4.65
N SER A 40 14.87 11.92 -3.92
CA SER A 40 14.27 10.72 -4.49
C SER A 40 12.80 10.91 -4.84
N ASN A 41 12.31 10.18 -5.85
CA ASN A 41 10.89 9.93 -6.02
C ASN A 41 10.49 8.73 -5.17
N MET A 42 9.34 8.81 -4.49
CA MET A 42 8.85 7.73 -3.65
C MET A 42 7.39 7.41 -3.93
N ILE A 43 7.03 6.12 -3.84
CA ILE A 43 5.64 5.64 -3.83
C ILE A 43 5.50 4.64 -2.69
N SER A 44 4.47 4.82 -1.86
CA SER A 44 4.03 3.78 -0.93
C SER A 44 2.88 2.97 -1.50
N TYR A 45 2.74 1.76 -1.01
CA TYR A 45 1.61 0.88 -1.32
C TYR A 45 1.33 -0.05 -0.15
N ALA A 46 0.08 -0.18 0.23
CA ALA A 46 -0.41 -1.26 1.08
C ALA A 46 -1.41 -2.09 0.26
N ALA A 47 -1.12 -3.36 0.10
CA ALA A 47 -2.00 -4.32 -0.58
C ALA A 47 -2.90 -4.98 0.48
N ASP A 48 -4.15 -4.50 0.57
CA ASP A 48 -5.04 -4.85 1.65
C ASP A 48 -6.12 -5.82 1.20
N SER A 49 -5.96 -7.09 1.55
CA SER A 49 -6.95 -8.15 1.29
C SER A 49 -6.80 -9.27 2.31
N HIS A 50 -7.92 -9.74 2.89
CA HIS A 50 -7.92 -10.89 3.79
C HIS A 50 -7.51 -12.23 3.12
N GLN A 51 -7.35 -12.25 1.81
CA GLN A 51 -6.91 -13.42 1.05
C GLN A 51 -5.45 -13.33 0.62
N LEU A 52 -4.81 -12.17 0.79
CA LEU A 52 -3.45 -11.92 0.33
C LEU A 52 -2.41 -12.27 1.39
N PHE A 53 -1.52 -13.19 1.06
CA PHE A 53 -0.35 -13.51 1.85
C PHE A 53 0.81 -12.59 1.50
N GLY A 54 1.46 -12.01 2.52
CA GLY A 54 2.56 -11.08 2.31
C GLY A 54 3.87 -11.79 1.98
N GLU A 55 4.32 -11.66 0.74
CA GLU A 55 5.60 -12.19 0.25
C GLU A 55 6.21 -11.26 -0.81
N LEU A 56 7.53 -11.34 -0.99
CA LEU A 56 8.26 -10.50 -1.93
C LEU A 56 8.47 -11.23 -3.25
N TYR A 57 7.73 -10.81 -4.28
CA TYR A 57 7.82 -11.39 -5.62
C TYR A 57 9.12 -10.99 -6.31
N TYR A 58 9.86 -11.97 -6.79
CA TYR A 58 11.12 -11.79 -7.47
C TYR A 58 11.12 -12.48 -8.82
N GLU A 59 11.55 -11.76 -9.84
CA GLU A 59 11.74 -12.33 -11.19
C GLU A 59 13.07 -11.82 -11.77
N PRO A 60 14.01 -12.71 -12.12
CA PRO A 60 15.27 -12.30 -12.73
C PRO A 60 15.08 -11.79 -14.16
N ALA A 61 16.00 -10.94 -14.61
CA ALA A 61 16.06 -10.54 -16.01
C ALA A 61 16.21 -11.77 -16.93
N GLY A 62 15.49 -11.77 -18.05
CA GLY A 62 15.45 -12.88 -18.98
C GLY A 62 15.74 -12.52 -20.45
N VAL A 63 16.17 -13.50 -21.23
CA VAL A 63 16.29 -13.42 -22.69
C VAL A 63 15.47 -14.55 -23.31
N TRP A 64 14.57 -14.19 -24.21
CA TRP A 64 13.51 -15.06 -24.72
C TRP A 64 13.58 -15.24 -26.23
N GLY A 65 13.15 -16.36 -26.72
CA GLY A 65 13.05 -16.66 -28.15
C GLY A 65 11.82 -16.01 -28.79
N ALA A 66 11.83 -15.93 -30.12
CA ALA A 66 10.74 -15.32 -30.89
C ALA A 66 9.36 -16.00 -30.73
N ASN A 67 9.33 -17.25 -30.30
CA ASN A 67 8.10 -18.03 -30.11
C ASN A 67 7.73 -18.24 -28.62
N ASP A 68 8.49 -17.65 -27.70
CA ASP A 68 8.19 -17.79 -26.28
C ASP A 68 6.93 -17.01 -25.92
N MET A 69 6.13 -17.59 -25.04
CA MET A 69 4.86 -17.05 -24.61
C MET A 69 4.89 -16.80 -23.11
N ARG A 70 4.33 -15.66 -22.69
CA ARG A 70 4.11 -15.32 -21.30
C ARG A 70 2.70 -15.79 -20.91
N ALA A 71 2.60 -16.67 -19.91
CA ALA A 71 1.31 -16.98 -19.27
C ALA A 71 0.83 -15.80 -18.43
N VAL A 72 -0.46 -15.55 -18.48
CA VAL A 72 -1.14 -14.49 -17.73
C VAL A 72 -2.14 -15.14 -16.78
N TYR A 73 -2.06 -14.77 -15.52
CA TYR A 73 -2.93 -15.24 -14.46
C TYR A 73 -3.60 -14.04 -13.78
N GLU A 74 -4.85 -14.19 -13.40
CA GLU A 74 -5.51 -13.23 -12.53
C GLU A 74 -4.80 -13.21 -11.17
N TRP A 75 -4.43 -12.03 -10.74
CA TRP A 75 -3.59 -11.84 -9.55
C TRP A 75 -4.23 -12.41 -8.28
N ASP A 76 -5.50 -12.07 -8.04
CA ASP A 76 -6.19 -12.40 -6.79
C ASP A 76 -6.52 -13.86 -6.62
N THR A 77 -6.82 -14.56 -7.71
CA THR A 77 -7.33 -15.93 -7.68
C THR A 77 -6.33 -16.96 -8.24
N GLY A 78 -5.29 -16.50 -8.92
CA GLY A 78 -4.37 -17.37 -9.65
C GLY A 78 -5.01 -18.06 -10.87
N LYS A 79 -6.20 -17.61 -11.30
CA LYS A 79 -6.90 -18.16 -12.46
C LYS A 79 -6.11 -17.86 -13.73
N PHE A 80 -5.84 -18.91 -14.51
CA PHE A 80 -5.21 -18.75 -15.82
C PHE A 80 -6.15 -18.01 -16.79
N LEU A 81 -5.68 -16.89 -17.36
CA LEU A 81 -6.44 -16.05 -18.27
C LEU A 81 -6.03 -16.25 -19.75
N GLY A 82 -4.76 -16.55 -20.01
CA GLY A 82 -4.29 -16.73 -21.39
C GLY A 82 -2.79 -16.62 -21.56
N TYR A 83 -2.37 -16.47 -22.82
CA TYR A 83 -0.98 -16.26 -23.21
C TYR A 83 -0.82 -15.00 -24.05
N ILE A 84 0.31 -14.31 -23.86
CA ILE A 84 0.76 -13.23 -24.76
C ILE A 84 2.16 -13.55 -25.27
N PRO A 85 2.58 -13.01 -26.44
CA PRO A 85 3.97 -13.12 -26.89
C PRO A 85 4.93 -12.51 -25.87
N GLN A 86 6.00 -13.25 -25.55
CA GLN A 86 7.05 -12.71 -24.70
C GLN A 86 7.96 -11.77 -25.50
N VAL A 87 8.46 -10.71 -24.84
CA VAL A 87 9.46 -9.82 -25.44
C VAL A 87 10.84 -10.47 -25.44
N ALA A 88 11.72 -10.05 -26.35
CA ALA A 88 13.05 -10.65 -26.48
C ALA A 88 13.92 -10.51 -25.19
N ARG A 89 13.65 -9.49 -24.38
CA ARG A 89 14.34 -9.26 -23.12
C ARG A 89 13.36 -8.71 -22.08
N THR A 90 13.41 -9.28 -20.87
CA THR A 90 12.70 -8.77 -19.69
C THR A 90 13.71 -8.25 -18.67
N TYR A 91 13.30 -7.23 -17.91
CA TYR A 91 14.07 -6.67 -16.80
C TYR A 91 13.83 -7.45 -15.51
N GLN A 92 14.83 -7.44 -14.61
CA GLN A 92 14.67 -7.94 -13.26
C GLN A 92 13.67 -7.08 -12.48
N ARG A 93 12.82 -7.73 -11.69
CA ARG A 93 11.93 -7.05 -10.74
C ARG A 93 12.05 -7.65 -9.33
N VAL A 94 11.91 -6.79 -8.34
CA VAL A 94 11.90 -7.12 -6.91
C VAL A 94 10.67 -6.45 -6.30
N GLY A 95 9.63 -7.24 -6.03
CA GLY A 95 8.31 -6.71 -5.71
C GLY A 95 7.78 -5.80 -6.82
N ASN A 96 7.37 -4.62 -6.44
CA ASN A 96 6.78 -3.60 -7.30
C ASN A 96 7.81 -2.62 -7.91
N MET A 97 9.09 -3.00 -7.92
CA MET A 97 10.17 -2.21 -8.53
C MET A 97 11.00 -3.06 -9.49
N ASN A 98 11.64 -2.41 -10.47
CA ASN A 98 12.56 -3.08 -11.38
C ASN A 98 14.01 -2.55 -11.29
N GLU A 99 14.92 -3.18 -12.05
CA GLU A 99 16.35 -2.86 -12.08
C GLU A 99 16.67 -1.46 -12.63
N HIS A 100 15.69 -0.74 -13.20
CA HIS A 100 15.81 0.64 -13.67
C HIS A 100 15.15 1.63 -12.70
N GLN A 101 14.93 1.24 -11.46
CA GLN A 101 14.31 2.05 -10.41
C GLN A 101 12.85 2.45 -10.69
N LEU A 102 12.20 1.85 -11.70
CA LEU A 102 10.77 2.06 -11.96
C LEU A 102 9.95 1.42 -10.84
N ILE A 103 9.00 2.18 -10.29
CA ILE A 103 8.06 1.77 -9.24
C ILE A 103 6.65 1.78 -9.85
N ILE A 104 5.87 0.73 -9.64
CA ILE A 104 4.44 0.70 -10.02
C ILE A 104 3.64 0.14 -8.83
N ALA A 105 2.68 0.91 -8.38
CA ALA A 105 1.71 0.55 -7.36
C ALA A 105 0.29 0.86 -7.82
N GLU A 106 -0.73 0.47 -7.05
CA GLU A 106 -2.11 0.66 -7.47
C GLU A 106 -3.09 0.85 -6.31
N THR A 107 -4.31 1.22 -6.65
CA THR A 107 -5.51 1.04 -5.81
C THR A 107 -6.71 0.76 -6.71
N THR A 108 -7.32 -0.40 -6.53
CA THR A 108 -8.55 -0.78 -7.25
C THR A 108 -9.75 0.02 -6.76
N TYR A 109 -10.56 0.55 -7.67
CA TYR A 109 -11.85 1.19 -7.37
C TYR A 109 -13.00 0.54 -8.16
N GLY A 110 -14.23 0.61 -7.63
CA GLY A 110 -15.38 -0.01 -8.31
C GLY A 110 -15.69 0.65 -9.64
N GLY A 111 -15.87 1.96 -9.65
CA GLY A 111 -16.32 2.71 -10.82
C GLY A 111 -17.75 2.35 -11.22
N ARG A 112 -18.08 2.50 -12.51
CA ARG A 112 -19.39 2.09 -13.04
C ARG A 112 -19.42 0.59 -13.28
N PRO A 113 -20.31 -0.18 -12.64
CA PRO A 113 -20.36 -1.64 -12.76
C PRO A 113 -20.53 -2.16 -14.18
N GLU A 114 -21.23 -1.42 -15.04
CA GLU A 114 -21.42 -1.79 -16.43
C GLU A 114 -20.15 -1.69 -17.29
N LEU A 115 -19.10 -1.04 -16.78
CA LEU A 115 -17.81 -0.92 -17.43
C LEU A 115 -16.80 -1.98 -16.98
N GLU A 116 -17.10 -2.74 -15.93
CA GLU A 116 -16.30 -3.87 -15.52
C GLU A 116 -16.18 -4.89 -16.65
N GLY A 117 -14.96 -5.20 -17.03
CA GLY A 117 -14.65 -6.13 -18.11
C GLY A 117 -14.29 -7.51 -17.61
N ASN A 118 -14.87 -8.55 -18.25
CA ASN A 118 -14.48 -9.96 -18.02
C ASN A 118 -14.16 -10.69 -19.32
N ASN A 119 -13.98 -9.95 -20.41
CA ASN A 119 -13.69 -10.48 -21.75
C ASN A 119 -12.23 -10.32 -22.18
N GLY A 120 -11.39 -9.83 -21.28
CA GLY A 120 -9.96 -9.66 -21.45
C GLY A 120 -9.12 -10.72 -20.74
N ILE A 121 -7.80 -10.59 -20.85
CA ILE A 121 -6.84 -11.43 -20.16
C ILE A 121 -5.80 -10.59 -19.37
N MET A 122 -5.97 -9.26 -19.29
CA MET A 122 -5.10 -8.38 -18.51
C MET A 122 -5.84 -7.88 -17.29
N ASP A 123 -5.52 -8.40 -16.12
CA ASP A 123 -5.93 -7.82 -14.85
C ASP A 123 -4.89 -6.77 -14.36
N TYR A 124 -5.21 -6.04 -13.30
CA TYR A 124 -4.35 -4.98 -12.77
C TYR A 124 -2.96 -5.49 -12.36
N GLY A 125 -2.88 -6.63 -11.65
CA GLY A 125 -1.61 -7.20 -11.20
C GLY A 125 -0.73 -7.66 -12.35
N SER A 126 -1.32 -8.31 -13.38
CA SER A 126 -0.59 -8.66 -14.60
C SER A 126 -0.05 -7.43 -15.32
N LEU A 127 -0.83 -6.33 -15.38
CA LEU A 127 -0.38 -5.07 -15.98
C LEU A 127 0.83 -4.49 -15.23
N ILE A 128 0.82 -4.48 -13.89
CA ILE A 128 1.96 -4.03 -13.07
C ILE A 128 3.21 -4.81 -13.42
N TYR A 129 3.16 -6.13 -13.26
CA TYR A 129 4.36 -6.96 -13.36
C TYR A 129 4.89 -7.09 -14.79
N ILE A 130 4.02 -7.12 -15.80
CA ILE A 130 4.44 -7.13 -17.21
C ILE A 130 5.03 -5.77 -17.60
N ALA A 131 4.49 -4.64 -17.12
CA ALA A 131 5.06 -3.33 -17.37
C ALA A 131 6.44 -3.18 -16.70
N LEU A 132 6.61 -3.63 -15.45
CA LEU A 132 7.91 -3.64 -14.77
C LEU A 132 8.96 -4.49 -15.51
N GLU A 133 8.57 -5.60 -16.12
CA GLU A 133 9.48 -6.45 -16.91
C GLU A 133 9.88 -5.81 -18.25
N ARG A 134 9.19 -4.77 -18.72
CA ARG A 134 9.33 -4.24 -20.09
C ARG A 134 9.66 -2.75 -20.19
N ALA A 135 9.37 -1.97 -19.16
CA ALA A 135 9.56 -0.52 -19.13
C ALA A 135 10.77 -0.12 -18.30
N LYS A 136 11.40 0.99 -18.67
CA LYS A 136 12.46 1.66 -17.90
C LYS A 136 11.97 2.92 -17.20
N THR A 137 10.95 3.56 -17.78
CA THR A 137 10.42 4.83 -17.30
C THR A 137 8.93 4.74 -17.02
N ALA A 138 8.42 5.67 -16.22
CA ALA A 138 7.00 5.77 -15.91
C ALA A 138 6.15 5.96 -17.19
N ARG A 139 6.61 6.77 -18.14
CA ARG A 139 5.91 6.98 -19.42
C ARG A 139 5.86 5.72 -20.29
N GLU A 140 6.99 4.98 -20.37
CA GLU A 140 7.01 3.68 -21.07
C GLU A 140 6.04 2.69 -20.41
N ALA A 141 5.98 2.67 -19.07
CA ALA A 141 5.07 1.80 -18.34
C ALA A 141 3.60 2.15 -18.62
N ILE A 142 3.21 3.43 -18.60
CA ILE A 142 1.88 3.90 -18.97
C ILE A 142 1.50 3.40 -20.38
N GLN A 143 2.40 3.59 -21.35
CA GLN A 143 2.14 3.16 -22.73
C GLN A 143 1.99 1.63 -22.85
N ILE A 144 2.82 0.86 -22.14
CA ILE A 144 2.75 -0.62 -22.14
C ILE A 144 1.45 -1.09 -21.49
N ILE A 145 1.02 -0.50 -20.37
CA ILE A 145 -0.26 -0.79 -19.72
C ILE A 145 -1.41 -0.57 -20.69
N VAL A 146 -1.44 0.59 -21.34
CA VAL A 146 -2.47 0.95 -22.32
C VAL A 146 -2.48 -0.01 -23.52
N ASP A 147 -1.32 -0.31 -24.08
CA ASP A 147 -1.20 -1.19 -25.24
C ASP A 147 -1.66 -2.62 -24.93
N LEU A 148 -1.28 -3.13 -23.76
CA LEU A 148 -1.67 -4.46 -23.30
C LEU A 148 -3.18 -4.55 -23.05
N ALA A 149 -3.74 -3.59 -22.31
CA ALA A 149 -5.16 -3.56 -21.98
C ALA A 149 -6.03 -3.39 -23.24
N ASN A 150 -5.63 -2.52 -24.17
CA ASN A 150 -6.35 -2.35 -25.42
C ASN A 150 -6.26 -3.57 -26.35
N LYS A 151 -5.07 -4.17 -26.45
CA LYS A 151 -4.85 -5.30 -27.35
C LYS A 151 -5.46 -6.60 -26.85
N TYR A 152 -5.30 -6.90 -25.57
CA TYR A 152 -5.69 -8.20 -25.01
C TYR A 152 -6.98 -8.13 -24.18
N GLY A 153 -7.49 -6.94 -23.92
CA GLY A 153 -8.69 -6.68 -23.11
C GLY A 153 -8.36 -6.63 -21.62
N TYR A 154 -9.11 -5.78 -20.92
CA TYR A 154 -8.96 -5.58 -19.48
C TYR A 154 -9.93 -6.49 -18.70
N TYR A 155 -9.45 -7.08 -17.62
CA TYR A 155 -10.17 -8.06 -16.82
C TYR A 155 -10.13 -7.65 -15.34
N SER A 156 -10.73 -6.53 -14.99
CA SER A 156 -10.90 -6.02 -13.62
C SER A 156 -11.93 -4.89 -13.60
N SER A 157 -12.18 -4.34 -12.41
CA SER A 157 -12.91 -3.08 -12.21
C SER A 157 -12.03 -1.86 -12.53
N GLY A 158 -12.35 -0.67 -12.03
CA GLY A 158 -11.51 0.51 -12.24
C GLY A 158 -10.20 0.43 -11.44
N GLU A 159 -9.15 1.11 -11.93
CA GLU A 159 -7.81 1.07 -11.35
C GLU A 159 -7.14 2.44 -11.34
N SER A 160 -6.52 2.79 -10.21
CA SER A 160 -5.63 3.94 -10.11
C SER A 160 -4.19 3.45 -9.94
N PHE A 161 -3.33 3.66 -10.95
CA PHE A 161 -1.91 3.33 -10.87
C PHE A 161 -1.09 4.52 -10.38
N SER A 162 -0.09 4.23 -9.54
CA SER A 162 1.00 5.10 -9.17
C SER A 162 2.27 4.64 -9.87
N LEU A 163 2.92 5.50 -10.65
CA LEU A 163 4.13 5.16 -11.39
C LEU A 163 5.22 6.19 -11.08
N ALA A 164 6.42 5.75 -10.78
CA ALA A 164 7.56 6.64 -10.62
C ALA A 164 8.83 6.02 -11.19
N ASP A 165 9.67 6.87 -11.76
CA ASP A 165 11.05 6.58 -12.12
C ASP A 165 12.00 7.60 -11.46
N THR A 166 13.23 7.71 -11.92
CA THR A 166 14.21 8.67 -11.37
C THR A 166 13.86 10.12 -11.64
N GLU A 167 12.97 10.41 -12.59
CA GLU A 167 12.68 11.77 -13.07
C GLU A 167 11.25 12.21 -12.77
N GLU A 168 10.27 11.32 -12.90
CA GLU A 168 8.86 11.65 -12.91
C GLU A 168 8.04 10.76 -11.98
N VAL A 169 6.94 11.35 -11.47
CA VAL A 169 5.91 10.65 -10.71
C VAL A 169 4.57 10.89 -11.38
N TRP A 170 3.79 9.82 -11.58
CA TRP A 170 2.51 9.84 -12.28
C TRP A 170 1.42 9.15 -11.48
N VAL A 171 0.20 9.67 -11.54
CA VAL A 171 -1.03 8.97 -11.17
C VAL A 171 -1.86 8.74 -12.43
N MET A 172 -2.41 7.53 -12.58
CA MET A 172 -3.20 7.15 -13.76
C MET A 172 -4.47 6.46 -13.31
N ASP A 173 -5.63 7.00 -13.72
CA ASP A 173 -6.94 6.38 -13.51
C ASP A 173 -7.39 5.71 -14.80
N LEU A 174 -7.88 4.47 -14.74
CA LEU A 174 -8.41 3.74 -15.87
C LEU A 174 -9.61 2.86 -15.50
N ILE A 175 -10.44 2.54 -16.47
CA ILE A 175 -11.52 1.55 -16.35
C ILE A 175 -11.79 0.89 -17.71
N GLY A 176 -12.33 -0.31 -17.69
CA GLY A 176 -12.74 -1.03 -18.89
C GLY A 176 -13.84 -0.33 -19.68
N LYS A 177 -14.14 -0.82 -20.89
CA LYS A 177 -15.23 -0.36 -21.73
C LYS A 177 -16.50 -1.23 -21.66
N GLY A 178 -16.55 -2.13 -20.67
CA GLY A 178 -17.64 -3.07 -20.49
C GLY A 178 -17.51 -4.33 -21.34
N LYS A 179 -18.53 -5.18 -21.29
CA LYS A 179 -18.51 -6.54 -21.88
C LYS A 179 -18.48 -6.54 -23.40
N ASP A 180 -19.03 -5.50 -24.02
CA ASP A 180 -19.24 -5.45 -25.46
C ASP A 180 -18.08 -4.80 -26.23
N GLN A 181 -17.18 -4.12 -25.52
CA GLN A 181 -16.08 -3.40 -26.15
C GLN A 181 -14.75 -3.69 -25.43
N LYS A 182 -13.74 -4.13 -26.19
CA LYS A 182 -12.40 -4.37 -25.68
C LYS A 182 -11.65 -3.06 -25.44
N GLY A 183 -10.79 -3.04 -24.41
CA GLY A 183 -9.92 -1.93 -24.10
C GLY A 183 -10.37 -1.12 -22.90
N ILE A 184 -9.72 0.01 -22.70
CA ILE A 184 -9.88 0.89 -21.55
C ILE A 184 -10.10 2.34 -21.97
N VAL A 185 -10.75 3.11 -21.10
CA VAL A 185 -10.63 4.57 -21.04
C VAL A 185 -9.73 4.93 -19.87
N TRP A 186 -8.90 5.95 -20.02
CA TRP A 186 -7.88 6.28 -19.04
C TRP A 186 -7.40 7.71 -19.15
N VAL A 187 -6.84 8.22 -18.06
CA VAL A 187 -6.11 9.48 -17.98
C VAL A 187 -4.95 9.32 -17.01
N ALA A 188 -3.79 9.89 -17.33
CA ALA A 188 -2.62 9.93 -16.46
C ALA A 188 -2.17 11.38 -16.27
N ARG A 189 -1.88 11.76 -15.03
CA ARG A 189 -1.39 13.08 -14.65
C ARG A 189 -0.02 12.97 -14.01
N ARG A 190 0.94 13.76 -14.49
CA ARG A 190 2.23 13.95 -13.84
C ARG A 190 2.04 14.76 -12.57
N VAL A 191 2.58 14.28 -11.46
CA VAL A 191 2.63 15.04 -10.20
C VAL A 191 3.65 16.16 -10.37
N PRO A 192 3.29 17.44 -10.17
CA PRO A 192 4.23 18.55 -10.29
C PRO A 192 5.41 18.39 -9.30
N ASP A 193 6.63 18.72 -9.73
CA ASP A 193 7.77 18.60 -8.84
C ASP A 193 7.64 19.51 -7.61
N GLY A 194 7.98 18.98 -6.43
CA GLY A 194 7.76 19.63 -5.15
C GLY A 194 6.36 19.38 -4.54
N TYR A 195 5.51 18.58 -5.20
CA TYR A 195 4.18 18.20 -4.72
C TYR A 195 4.09 16.72 -4.37
N ILE A 196 3.04 16.37 -3.65
CA ILE A 196 2.63 15.00 -3.32
C ILE A 196 1.23 14.71 -3.85
N CYS A 197 0.94 13.42 -4.03
CA CYS A 197 -0.37 12.88 -4.35
C CYS A 197 -0.68 11.70 -3.41
N SER A 198 -1.96 11.41 -3.18
CA SER A 198 -2.42 10.21 -2.49
C SER A 198 -3.74 9.77 -3.08
N HIS A 199 -3.97 8.47 -3.16
CA HIS A 199 -5.25 7.88 -3.54
C HIS A 199 -5.46 6.54 -2.83
N ALA A 200 -6.73 6.16 -2.68
CA ALA A 200 -7.13 4.98 -1.95
C ALA A 200 -8.50 4.49 -2.45
N ASN A 201 -8.53 3.59 -3.40
CA ASN A 201 -9.72 2.92 -3.96
C ASN A 201 -10.82 3.86 -4.48
N GLN A 202 -10.44 5.02 -4.97
CA GLN A 202 -11.32 5.98 -5.65
C GLN A 202 -10.53 6.71 -6.74
N ALA A 203 -11.07 6.78 -7.95
CA ALA A 203 -10.49 7.62 -9.00
C ALA A 203 -10.53 9.08 -8.57
N ARG A 204 -9.41 9.80 -8.68
CA ARG A 204 -9.31 11.18 -8.19
C ARG A 204 -9.03 12.21 -9.27
N ILE A 205 -8.65 11.80 -10.49
CA ILE A 205 -8.42 12.74 -11.57
C ILE A 205 -9.77 13.29 -12.02
N SER A 206 -10.04 14.57 -11.72
CA SER A 206 -11.23 15.30 -12.17
C SER A 206 -11.00 15.90 -13.56
N THR A 207 -11.05 17.20 -13.70
CA THR A 207 -10.69 17.90 -14.95
C THR A 207 -9.18 17.85 -15.17
N PHE A 208 -8.76 17.83 -16.43
CA PHE A 208 -7.35 17.72 -16.80
C PHE A 208 -7.05 18.51 -18.08
N PRO A 209 -5.79 18.96 -18.29
CA PRO A 209 -5.43 19.71 -19.46
C PRO A 209 -5.46 18.83 -20.72
N LEU A 210 -6.17 19.29 -21.77
CA LEU A 210 -6.30 18.55 -23.03
C LEU A 210 -5.15 18.79 -24.02
N ASN A 211 -4.33 19.82 -23.79
CA ASN A 211 -3.25 20.25 -24.70
C ASN A 211 -1.89 20.33 -24.01
N ASP A 212 -1.63 19.47 -23.04
CA ASP A 212 -0.38 19.40 -22.29
C ASP A 212 0.17 17.97 -22.22
N PRO A 213 0.72 17.44 -23.33
CA PRO A 213 1.21 16.06 -23.38
C PRO A 213 2.45 15.82 -22.50
N GLU A 214 3.08 16.86 -21.98
CA GLU A 214 4.17 16.74 -21.03
C GLU A 214 3.66 16.34 -19.64
N ASN A 215 2.50 16.85 -19.21
CA ASN A 215 1.97 16.65 -17.86
C ASN A 215 0.65 15.88 -17.84
N CYS A 216 0.07 15.54 -19.01
CA CYS A 216 -1.17 14.80 -19.09
C CYS A 216 -1.20 13.91 -20.34
N MET A 217 -1.51 12.63 -20.12
CA MET A 217 -1.75 11.63 -21.16
C MET A 217 -3.14 11.04 -20.96
N TYR A 218 -3.89 10.75 -22.04
CA TYR A 218 -5.24 10.20 -21.93
C TYR A 218 -5.67 9.46 -23.19
N ALA A 219 -6.70 8.61 -23.06
CA ALA A 219 -7.27 7.90 -24.19
C ALA A 219 -7.93 8.88 -25.18
N PRO A 220 -7.65 8.76 -26.49
CA PRO A 220 -8.21 9.68 -27.49
C PRO A 220 -9.75 9.76 -27.48
N ASP A 221 -10.41 8.71 -27.02
CA ASP A 221 -11.86 8.58 -26.95
C ASP A 221 -12.43 8.75 -25.53
N VAL A 222 -11.63 9.18 -24.55
CA VAL A 222 -12.06 9.28 -23.14
C VAL A 222 -13.29 10.18 -22.95
N ILE A 223 -13.44 11.25 -23.70
CA ILE A 223 -14.59 12.15 -23.63
C ILE A 223 -15.73 11.67 -24.52
N THR A 224 -15.43 11.24 -25.75
CA THR A 224 -16.46 10.79 -26.70
C THR A 224 -17.15 9.53 -26.20
N PHE A 225 -16.42 8.58 -25.64
CA PHE A 225 -17.00 7.38 -25.04
C PHE A 225 -17.93 7.71 -23.86
N ALA A 226 -17.56 8.68 -23.00
CA ALA A 226 -18.44 9.12 -21.91
C ALA A 226 -19.74 9.75 -22.45
N ARG A 227 -19.68 10.53 -23.54
CA ARG A 227 -20.87 11.09 -24.20
C ARG A 227 -21.75 9.99 -24.81
N GLU A 228 -21.16 9.04 -25.51
CA GLU A 228 -21.89 7.91 -26.11
C GLU A 228 -22.64 7.08 -25.06
N LYS A 229 -22.05 6.93 -23.89
CA LYS A 229 -22.66 6.22 -22.74
C LYS A 229 -23.63 7.09 -21.93
N GLY A 230 -23.71 8.39 -22.21
CA GLY A 230 -24.57 9.31 -21.47
C GLY A 230 -24.03 9.72 -20.10
N TYR A 231 -22.74 9.53 -19.84
CA TYR A 231 -22.10 9.89 -18.57
C TYR A 231 -21.68 11.35 -18.49
N PHE A 232 -21.57 12.01 -19.63
CA PHE A 232 -21.18 13.41 -19.74
C PHE A 232 -21.87 14.12 -20.93
N SER A 233 -22.22 15.41 -20.72
CA SER A 233 -22.89 16.25 -21.74
C SER A 233 -22.46 17.72 -21.60
N GLY A 234 -21.19 18.01 -21.50
CA GLY A 234 -20.64 19.36 -21.36
C GLY A 234 -19.66 19.71 -22.48
N GLU A 235 -18.96 20.84 -22.33
CA GLU A 235 -17.80 21.17 -23.15
C GLU A 235 -16.61 20.30 -22.74
N ASP A 236 -15.68 19.98 -23.65
CA ASP A 236 -14.54 19.10 -23.38
C ASP A 236 -13.68 19.57 -22.19
N LYS A 237 -13.52 20.89 -22.03
CA LYS A 237 -12.76 21.48 -20.93
C LYS A 237 -13.35 21.20 -19.53
N ASP A 238 -14.65 20.92 -19.45
CA ASP A 238 -15.38 20.67 -18.21
C ASP A 238 -15.49 19.18 -17.91
N PHE A 239 -14.88 18.33 -18.73
CA PHE A 239 -14.90 16.89 -18.53
C PHE A 239 -14.10 16.48 -17.31
N SER A 240 -14.75 15.79 -16.38
CA SER A 240 -14.14 15.19 -15.18
C SER A 240 -14.13 13.67 -15.32
N PHE A 241 -12.95 13.05 -15.33
CA PHE A 241 -12.81 11.60 -15.46
C PHE A 241 -13.50 10.86 -14.31
N CYS A 242 -13.17 11.21 -13.07
CA CYS A 242 -13.72 10.52 -11.91
C CYS A 242 -15.24 10.67 -11.80
N ASP A 243 -15.80 11.83 -12.13
CA ASP A 243 -17.26 12.04 -12.08
C ASP A 243 -17.99 11.27 -13.18
N ALA A 244 -17.36 11.13 -14.37
CA ALA A 244 -17.92 10.37 -15.47
C ALA A 244 -17.85 8.85 -15.24
N TYR A 245 -16.71 8.33 -14.78
CA TYR A 245 -16.41 6.89 -14.77
C TYR A 245 -16.43 6.23 -13.39
N ALA A 246 -16.23 7.00 -12.34
CA ALA A 246 -16.24 6.53 -10.95
C ALA A 246 -17.00 7.51 -10.05
N PRO A 247 -18.32 7.71 -10.30
CA PRO A 247 -19.11 8.71 -9.57
C PRO A 247 -19.05 8.46 -8.07
N LEU A 248 -18.67 9.49 -7.34
CA LEU A 248 -18.43 9.44 -5.91
C LEU A 248 -19.74 9.25 -5.13
N ASP A 249 -19.76 8.31 -4.23
CA ASP A 249 -20.80 8.06 -3.24
C ASP A 249 -20.29 8.25 -1.80
N PHE A 250 -21.11 7.93 -0.81
CA PHE A 250 -20.73 8.01 0.60
C PHE A 250 -19.54 7.09 0.92
N SER A 251 -19.54 5.85 0.40
CA SER A 251 -18.46 4.88 0.63
C SER A 251 -17.14 5.35 0.01
N GLY A 252 -17.19 5.90 -1.21
CA GLY A 252 -16.03 6.50 -1.86
C GLY A 252 -15.45 7.68 -1.09
N MET A 253 -16.28 8.51 -0.46
CA MET A 253 -15.82 9.59 0.41
C MET A 253 -15.27 9.05 1.73
N ARG A 254 -16.10 8.37 2.54
CA ARG A 254 -15.77 7.97 3.91
C ARG A 254 -14.76 6.83 3.97
N GLY A 255 -14.86 5.85 3.11
CA GLY A 255 -13.98 4.69 3.11
C GLY A 255 -12.69 4.88 2.29
N CYS A 256 -12.68 5.81 1.33
CA CYS A 256 -11.58 5.97 0.37
C CYS A 256 -10.93 7.35 0.47
N GLU A 257 -11.63 8.42 0.08
CA GLU A 257 -11.08 9.78 0.09
C GLU A 257 -10.62 10.25 1.49
N ALA A 258 -11.25 9.77 2.57
CA ALA A 258 -10.80 10.04 3.94
C ALA A 258 -9.34 9.64 4.19
N ARG A 259 -8.88 8.54 3.59
CA ARG A 259 -7.48 8.07 3.70
C ARG A 259 -6.52 9.01 2.97
N ALA A 260 -6.86 9.46 1.77
CA ALA A 260 -6.08 10.45 1.03
C ALA A 260 -6.05 11.81 1.74
N TRP A 261 -7.19 12.22 2.33
CA TRP A 261 -7.25 13.42 3.18
C TRP A 261 -6.33 13.31 4.40
N SER A 262 -6.34 12.17 5.11
CA SER A 262 -5.50 11.94 6.28
C SER A 262 -4.01 11.97 5.91
N ALA A 263 -3.63 11.31 4.80
CA ALA A 263 -2.26 11.36 4.31
C ALA A 263 -1.78 12.80 4.06
N PHE A 264 -2.60 13.62 3.42
CA PHE A 264 -2.27 15.03 3.20
C PHE A 264 -2.27 15.83 4.51
N ASN A 265 -3.22 15.59 5.41
CA ASN A 265 -3.29 16.26 6.71
C ASN A 265 -2.00 16.05 7.52
N ILE A 266 -1.47 14.83 7.54
CA ILE A 266 -0.22 14.47 8.23
C ILE A 266 1.00 15.09 7.53
N LEU A 267 1.15 14.89 6.22
CA LEU A 267 2.35 15.31 5.48
C LEU A 267 2.44 16.83 5.25
N CYS A 268 1.31 17.54 5.38
CA CYS A 268 1.22 18.98 5.20
C CYS A 268 0.95 19.74 6.50
N ASP A 269 1.09 19.10 7.67
CA ASP A 269 0.87 19.72 8.99
C ASP A 269 -0.47 20.47 9.07
N GLY A 270 -1.56 19.86 8.56
CA GLY A 270 -2.91 20.41 8.57
C GLY A 270 -3.17 21.55 7.59
N LYS A 271 -2.27 21.82 6.64
CA LYS A 271 -2.39 22.94 5.68
C LYS A 271 -2.17 22.46 4.24
N PHE A 272 -3.22 22.51 3.41
CA PHE A 272 -3.15 22.16 2.00
C PHE A 272 -2.76 23.37 1.16
N THR A 273 -1.54 23.35 0.63
CA THR A 273 -1.04 24.36 -0.32
C THR A 273 -1.09 23.77 -1.73
N PHE A 274 -1.77 24.44 -2.65
CA PHE A 274 -1.97 23.97 -4.01
C PHE A 274 -2.17 25.14 -4.98
N GLU A 275 -2.10 24.85 -6.27
CA GLU A 275 -2.40 25.81 -7.34
C GLU A 275 -3.89 25.72 -7.68
N ASP A 276 -4.58 26.85 -7.67
CA ASP A 276 -5.99 26.97 -8.06
C ASP A 276 -6.18 26.96 -9.59
N GLU A 277 -7.42 26.98 -10.06
CA GLU A 277 -7.76 26.99 -11.49
C GLU A 277 -7.20 28.20 -12.27
N ASN A 278 -6.79 29.25 -11.59
CA ASN A 278 -6.20 30.47 -12.17
C ASN A 278 -4.66 30.46 -12.10
N GLY A 279 -4.04 29.40 -11.59
CA GLY A 279 -2.59 29.30 -11.42
C GLY A 279 -2.06 30.01 -10.17
N ASN A 280 -2.94 30.39 -9.23
CA ASN A 280 -2.49 31.00 -7.97
C ASN A 280 -2.19 29.92 -6.94
N VAL A 281 -1.05 30.04 -6.27
CA VAL A 281 -0.73 29.18 -5.12
C VAL A 281 -1.48 29.69 -3.90
N ILE A 282 -2.39 28.86 -3.38
CA ILE A 282 -3.21 29.15 -2.20
C ILE A 282 -3.01 28.10 -1.12
N THR A 283 -3.28 28.48 0.14
CA THR A 283 -3.20 27.57 1.28
C THR A 283 -4.54 27.60 2.03
N LYS A 284 -5.08 26.41 2.31
CA LYS A 284 -6.31 26.22 3.09
C LYS A 284 -6.06 25.28 4.25
N ASP A 285 -6.91 25.34 5.25
CA ASP A 285 -6.90 24.40 6.36
C ASP A 285 -7.38 23.01 5.88
N ALA A 286 -6.75 21.93 6.32
CA ALA A 286 -7.18 20.58 5.99
C ALA A 286 -8.65 20.34 6.41
N TYR A 287 -9.08 20.95 7.52
CA TYR A 287 -10.43 20.84 8.05
C TYR A 287 -11.49 21.59 7.22
N ASP A 288 -11.11 22.48 6.29
CA ASP A 288 -12.05 23.03 5.30
C ASP A 288 -12.66 21.93 4.41
N TYR A 289 -11.97 20.78 4.32
CA TYR A 289 -12.36 19.63 3.52
C TYR A 289 -12.85 18.42 4.33
N ILE A 290 -12.94 18.54 5.65
CA ILE A 290 -13.30 17.41 6.53
C ILE A 290 -14.69 16.85 6.22
N ASP A 291 -15.67 17.71 5.87
CA ASP A 291 -17.01 17.28 5.52
C ASP A 291 -17.04 16.38 4.27
N TYR A 292 -16.10 16.61 3.34
CA TYR A 292 -15.93 15.75 2.18
C TYR A 292 -15.35 14.39 2.61
N ALA A 293 -14.27 14.38 3.37
CA ALA A 293 -13.67 13.16 3.89
C ALA A 293 -14.65 12.34 4.74
N MET A 294 -15.51 13.01 5.51
CA MET A 294 -16.55 12.36 6.32
C MET A 294 -17.80 11.92 5.54
N GLY A 295 -17.87 12.18 4.24
CA GLY A 295 -18.97 11.74 3.39
C GLY A 295 -20.20 12.66 3.41
N TRP A 296 -20.10 13.89 3.95
CA TRP A 296 -21.22 14.78 4.17
C TRP A 296 -21.44 15.80 3.05
N ASP A 297 -20.36 16.27 2.40
CA ASP A 297 -20.44 17.31 1.37
C ASP A 297 -19.53 17.06 0.19
N LYS A 298 -20.09 16.55 -0.92
CA LYS A 298 -19.36 16.29 -2.17
C LYS A 298 -18.76 17.54 -2.81
N SER A 299 -19.29 18.72 -2.53
CA SER A 299 -18.83 19.99 -3.13
C SER A 299 -17.48 20.45 -2.58
N LYS A 300 -17.05 19.90 -1.44
CA LYS A 300 -15.80 20.24 -0.77
C LYS A 300 -14.64 19.31 -1.15
N ARG A 301 -14.58 18.85 -2.41
CA ARG A 301 -13.46 18.02 -2.91
C ARG A 301 -12.13 18.74 -2.72
N PHE A 302 -11.14 18.08 -2.10
CA PHE A 302 -9.80 18.62 -1.94
C PHE A 302 -8.92 18.35 -3.17
N PRO A 303 -7.82 19.11 -3.35
CA PRO A 303 -6.97 19.01 -4.54
C PRO A 303 -6.37 17.63 -4.75
N LEU A 304 -6.08 17.28 -6.02
CA LEU A 304 -5.36 16.06 -6.40
C LEU A 304 -3.89 16.10 -5.94
N PHE A 305 -3.26 17.26 -6.06
CA PHE A 305 -1.87 17.51 -5.70
C PHE A 305 -1.77 18.59 -4.64
N VAL A 306 -0.96 18.37 -3.62
CA VAL A 306 -0.68 19.36 -2.57
C VAL A 306 0.84 19.48 -2.36
N LYS A 307 1.28 20.69 -2.01
CA LYS A 307 2.67 20.95 -1.68
C LYS A 307 2.85 20.77 -0.18
N PRO A 308 3.73 19.86 0.27
CA PRO A 308 3.96 19.66 1.69
C PRO A 308 4.66 20.87 2.31
N SER A 309 4.41 21.10 3.60
CA SER A 309 5.02 22.20 4.37
C SER A 309 6.51 21.99 4.65
N ARG A 310 6.97 20.76 4.62
CA ARG A 310 8.35 20.31 4.83
C ARG A 310 8.75 19.25 3.84
N LYS A 311 10.03 18.93 3.77
CA LYS A 311 10.52 17.79 2.97
C LYS A 311 10.15 16.48 3.64
N ILE A 312 9.79 15.50 2.83
CA ILE A 312 9.26 14.20 3.23
C ILE A 312 10.36 13.14 3.13
N SER A 313 10.55 12.36 4.18
CA SER A 313 11.45 11.20 4.24
C SER A 313 10.70 9.90 4.00
N VAL A 314 11.44 8.79 3.81
CA VAL A 314 10.87 7.42 3.80
C VAL A 314 10.10 7.14 5.10
N LYS A 315 10.65 7.59 6.26
CA LYS A 315 9.99 7.42 7.57
C LYS A 315 8.66 8.15 7.63
N ASP A 316 8.59 9.40 7.13
CA ASP A 316 7.33 10.15 7.11
C ASP A 316 6.25 9.44 6.28
N VAL A 317 6.63 8.84 5.14
CA VAL A 317 5.71 8.05 4.31
C VAL A 317 5.29 6.79 5.05
N ALA A 318 6.23 6.09 5.70
CA ALA A 318 5.94 4.90 6.49
C ALA A 318 4.97 5.21 7.65
N ASP A 319 5.14 6.34 8.33
CA ASP A 319 4.26 6.76 9.44
C ASP A 319 2.84 7.03 8.96
N VAL A 320 2.68 7.65 7.78
CA VAL A 320 1.35 7.79 7.14
C VAL A 320 0.71 6.43 6.88
N MET A 321 1.47 5.44 6.44
CA MET A 321 0.93 4.09 6.19
C MET A 321 0.46 3.38 7.47
N ARG A 322 0.83 3.91 8.65
CA ARG A 322 0.45 3.43 9.99
C ARG A 322 -0.73 4.17 10.62
N ASP A 323 -1.30 5.15 9.94
CA ASP A 323 -2.34 6.05 10.47
C ASP A 323 -3.68 5.36 10.69
N HIS A 324 -4.35 5.70 11.81
CA HIS A 324 -5.72 5.29 12.16
C HIS A 324 -6.60 6.51 12.44
N TYR A 325 -6.32 7.64 11.79
CA TYR A 325 -7.01 8.91 11.97
C TYR A 325 -6.84 9.54 13.36
N GLU A 326 -5.76 9.23 14.08
CA GLU A 326 -5.52 9.71 15.45
C GLU A 326 -5.60 11.23 15.53
N GLY A 327 -6.32 11.73 16.53
CA GLY A 327 -6.52 13.17 16.76
C GLY A 327 -7.52 13.85 15.82
N THR A 328 -8.21 13.12 14.95
CA THR A 328 -9.26 13.63 14.06
C THR A 328 -10.66 13.22 14.55
N PRO A 329 -11.75 13.75 13.96
CA PRO A 329 -13.09 13.26 14.25
C PRO A 329 -13.34 11.79 13.86
N MET A 330 -12.45 11.19 13.06
CA MET A 330 -12.51 9.80 12.62
C MET A 330 -11.62 8.87 13.47
N ASP A 331 -11.04 9.36 14.55
CA ASP A 331 -10.11 8.61 15.42
C ASP A 331 -10.74 7.32 15.95
N MET A 332 -10.24 6.20 15.46
CA MET A 332 -10.75 4.88 15.77
C MET A 332 -10.41 4.37 17.17
N THR A 333 -9.53 5.08 17.89
CA THR A 333 -9.15 4.74 19.26
C THR A 333 -10.09 5.32 20.32
N GLN A 334 -10.98 6.24 19.92
CA GLN A 334 -11.75 7.08 20.85
C GLN A 334 -13.22 6.69 21.01
N ASP A 335 -13.79 5.85 20.17
CA ASP A 335 -15.18 5.41 20.29
C ASP A 335 -15.34 4.14 21.16
N ILE A 336 -16.57 3.73 21.43
CA ILE A 336 -16.84 2.52 22.23
C ILE A 336 -16.38 1.25 21.52
N GLY A 337 -16.30 1.27 20.18
CA GLY A 337 -15.80 0.15 19.37
C GLY A 337 -14.31 -0.15 19.59
N ALA A 338 -13.53 0.85 20.08
CA ALA A 338 -12.14 0.65 20.49
C ALA A 338 -11.98 -0.20 21.76
N GLY A 339 -13.07 -0.46 22.47
CA GLY A 339 -13.06 -1.25 23.70
C GLY A 339 -12.27 -0.59 24.83
N GLY A 340 -11.91 -1.42 25.80
CA GLY A 340 -11.20 -0.96 27.01
C GLY A 340 -9.74 -0.59 26.80
N ASN A 341 -9.16 -0.99 25.69
CA ASN A 341 -7.72 -0.88 25.40
C ASN A 341 -7.42 -0.08 24.11
N ALA A 342 -8.35 0.77 23.67
CA ALA A 342 -8.19 1.70 22.56
C ALA A 342 -7.73 1.02 21.25
N LEU A 343 -8.31 -0.14 20.89
CA LEU A 343 -8.00 -0.87 19.67
C LEU A 343 -8.46 -0.06 18.44
N PRO A 344 -7.60 0.32 17.49
CA PRO A 344 -7.98 1.14 16.33
C PRO A 344 -8.63 0.34 15.21
N TYR A 345 -8.80 -0.96 15.34
CA TYR A 345 -9.33 -1.84 14.30
C TYR A 345 -10.79 -2.23 14.54
N ARG A 346 -11.48 -2.51 13.44
CA ARG A 346 -12.83 -3.07 13.45
C ARG A 346 -12.87 -4.33 12.60
N TRP A 347 -13.59 -5.33 13.08
CA TRP A 347 -13.79 -6.57 12.33
C TRP A 347 -14.87 -6.38 11.27
N ARG A 348 -14.72 -7.06 10.16
CA ARG A 348 -15.70 -7.05 9.07
C ARG A 348 -16.99 -7.81 9.46
N PRO A 349 -18.17 -7.42 8.96
CA PRO A 349 -18.39 -6.31 8.04
C PRO A 349 -18.29 -4.94 8.71
N MET A 350 -17.90 -3.90 7.95
CA MET A 350 -17.78 -2.54 8.45
C MET A 350 -19.13 -1.86 8.67
N GLY A 351 -20.12 -2.17 7.83
CA GLY A 351 -21.48 -1.65 7.95
C GLY A 351 -22.34 -2.49 8.89
N PHE A 352 -23.29 -1.84 9.58
CA PHE A 352 -24.30 -2.50 10.43
C PHE A 352 -25.57 -1.66 10.50
N GLU A 353 -26.70 -2.28 10.89
CA GLU A 353 -28.00 -1.63 11.01
C GLU A 353 -28.50 -1.66 12.47
N VAL A 354 -29.04 -0.55 12.93
CA VAL A 354 -29.77 -0.45 14.22
C VAL A 354 -31.04 0.38 14.02
N ASP A 355 -32.18 -0.16 14.43
CA ASP A 355 -33.49 0.50 14.34
C ASP A 355 -33.81 1.06 12.93
N GLY A 356 -33.46 0.32 11.89
CA GLY A 356 -33.70 0.69 10.50
C GLY A 356 -32.80 1.82 9.98
N LYS A 357 -31.72 2.13 10.69
CA LYS A 357 -30.69 3.08 10.27
C LYS A 357 -29.37 2.36 10.02
N GLU A 358 -28.75 2.68 8.91
CA GLU A 358 -27.44 2.15 8.55
C GLU A 358 -26.32 2.97 9.21
N TYR A 359 -25.29 2.27 9.67
CA TYR A 359 -24.07 2.80 10.27
C TYR A 359 -22.85 2.14 9.64
N VAL A 360 -21.71 2.82 9.71
CA VAL A 360 -20.43 2.30 9.20
C VAL A 360 -19.32 2.58 10.22
N ASN A 361 -18.40 1.63 10.38
CA ASN A 361 -17.12 1.86 11.04
C ASN A 361 -16.14 2.50 10.08
N GLU A 362 -15.14 3.21 10.62
CA GLU A 362 -14.07 3.80 9.84
C GLU A 362 -13.18 2.76 9.15
N ARG A 363 -12.61 3.17 8.02
CA ARG A 363 -11.56 2.45 7.31
C ARG A 363 -10.31 3.35 7.21
N ALA A 364 -9.39 3.17 8.14
CA ALA A 364 -8.14 3.92 8.20
C ALA A 364 -7.11 3.45 7.15
N ILE A 365 -5.96 4.13 7.05
CA ILE A 365 -4.86 3.73 6.17
C ILE A 365 -4.30 2.40 6.64
N ALA A 366 -3.86 2.30 7.90
CA ALA A 366 -3.42 1.03 8.48
C ALA A 366 -4.61 0.10 8.74
N THR A 367 -4.44 -1.17 8.44
CA THR A 367 -5.49 -2.18 8.62
C THR A 367 -4.90 -3.57 8.84
N GLN A 368 -5.61 -4.37 9.62
CA GLN A 368 -5.27 -5.76 9.90
C GLN A 368 -5.36 -6.72 8.69
N GLN A 369 -5.85 -6.26 7.56
CA GLN A 369 -5.99 -7.07 6.35
C GLN A 369 -4.86 -6.86 5.33
N THR A 370 -3.83 -6.10 5.67
CA THR A 370 -2.67 -5.88 4.80
C THR A 370 -1.91 -7.18 4.58
N GLY A 371 -1.69 -7.59 3.34
CA GLY A 371 -0.80 -8.70 3.01
C GLY A 371 0.66 -8.26 3.05
N PHE A 372 0.99 -7.28 2.22
CA PHE A 372 2.30 -6.62 2.23
C PHE A 372 2.16 -5.12 1.98
N TRP A 373 3.19 -4.38 2.36
CA TRP A 373 3.27 -2.96 2.10
C TRP A 373 4.72 -2.55 1.86
N PHE A 374 4.92 -1.41 1.22
CA PHE A 374 6.27 -0.92 0.96
C PHE A 374 6.31 0.60 0.77
N VAL A 375 7.53 1.14 0.85
CA VAL A 375 7.91 2.45 0.29
C VAL A 375 8.99 2.22 -0.74
N GLY A 376 8.67 2.36 -2.02
CA GLY A 376 9.63 2.32 -3.11
C GLY A 376 10.35 3.67 -3.23
N GLN A 377 11.67 3.65 -3.35
CA GLN A 377 12.51 4.84 -3.45
C GLN A 377 13.37 4.76 -4.71
N SER A 378 13.24 5.76 -5.59
CA SER A 378 13.97 5.90 -6.84
C SER A 378 14.92 7.10 -6.73
N ARG A 379 16.24 6.85 -6.80
CA ARG A 379 17.30 7.81 -6.49
C ARG A 379 18.17 8.08 -7.72
N GLY A 380 17.74 9.04 -8.55
CA GLY A 380 18.34 9.33 -9.85
C GLY A 380 19.79 9.81 -9.86
N TRP A 381 20.36 10.17 -8.71
CA TRP A 381 21.77 10.53 -8.56
C TRP A 381 22.70 9.32 -8.38
N LEU A 382 22.17 8.14 -8.27
CA LEU A 382 22.90 6.87 -8.16
C LEU A 382 22.70 6.02 -9.41
N PRO A 383 23.70 5.18 -9.78
CA PRO A 383 23.50 4.18 -10.84
C PRO A 383 22.32 3.26 -10.55
N ASP A 384 21.70 2.73 -11.60
CA ASP A 384 20.55 1.81 -11.48
C ASP A 384 20.82 0.62 -10.55
N GLU A 385 22.06 0.11 -10.54
CA GLU A 385 22.48 -0.98 -9.66
C GLU A 385 22.42 -0.67 -8.16
N ILE A 386 22.31 0.64 -7.80
CA ILE A 386 22.34 1.10 -6.40
C ILE A 386 21.08 1.92 -6.07
N GLY A 387 20.55 2.67 -7.04
CA GLY A 387 19.59 3.72 -6.82
C GLY A 387 18.21 3.26 -6.34
N GLY A 388 17.75 2.08 -6.72
CA GLY A 388 16.44 1.55 -6.36
C GLY A 388 16.45 0.82 -5.03
N VAL A 389 15.59 1.24 -4.09
CA VAL A 389 15.37 0.55 -2.80
C VAL A 389 13.88 0.34 -2.60
N ASN A 390 13.49 -0.91 -2.38
CA ASN A 390 12.17 -1.31 -1.94
C ASN A 390 12.21 -1.52 -0.41
N TRP A 391 11.70 -0.56 0.36
CA TRP A 391 11.50 -0.70 1.79
C TRP A 391 10.25 -1.54 2.00
N PHE A 392 10.44 -2.82 2.27
CA PHE A 392 9.38 -3.84 2.22
C PHE A 392 9.00 -4.35 3.60
N GLY A 393 7.70 -4.54 3.84
CA GLY A 393 7.10 -5.09 5.05
C GLY A 393 5.90 -6.00 4.74
N CYS A 394 5.52 -6.84 5.68
CA CYS A 394 4.37 -7.75 5.61
C CYS A 394 3.41 -7.50 6.76
N ASP A 395 2.13 -7.82 6.52
CA ASP A 395 1.04 -7.70 7.48
C ASP A 395 0.74 -6.23 7.85
N ASP A 396 -0.04 -6.00 8.89
CA ASP A 396 -0.46 -4.71 9.41
C ASP A 396 0.70 -3.71 9.56
N ALA A 397 0.67 -2.63 8.78
CA ALA A 397 1.74 -1.64 8.74
C ALA A 397 2.05 -1.02 10.11
N ALA A 398 1.04 -0.85 10.99
CA ALA A 398 1.24 -0.25 12.30
C ALA A 398 2.08 -1.11 13.25
N THR A 399 2.07 -2.42 13.06
CA THR A 399 2.79 -3.38 13.92
C THR A 399 3.90 -4.14 13.21
N SER A 400 4.21 -3.76 11.96
CA SER A 400 5.28 -4.36 11.16
C SER A 400 6.38 -3.35 10.82
N TYR A 401 7.52 -3.87 10.41
CA TYR A 401 8.73 -3.13 10.08
C TYR A 401 8.98 -3.09 8.58
N LEU A 402 9.73 -2.10 8.14
CA LEU A 402 10.27 -2.02 6.78
C LEU A 402 11.72 -2.52 6.73
N THR A 403 12.03 -3.31 5.72
CA THR A 403 13.39 -3.79 5.42
C THR A 403 13.84 -3.24 4.07
N PRO A 404 15.02 -2.59 3.98
CA PRO A 404 15.52 -2.08 2.71
C PRO A 404 16.03 -3.22 1.82
N ILE A 405 15.36 -3.45 0.70
CA ILE A 405 15.72 -4.43 -0.32
C ILE A 405 16.13 -3.69 -1.59
N TYR A 406 17.38 -3.82 -1.99
CA TYR A 406 17.85 -3.20 -3.23
C TYR A 406 17.30 -3.90 -4.47
N THR A 407 16.94 -3.14 -5.50
CA THR A 407 16.36 -3.68 -6.74
C THR A 407 17.33 -4.51 -7.57
N CYS A 408 18.64 -4.37 -7.33
CA CYS A 408 19.69 -5.17 -7.93
C CYS A 408 19.90 -6.54 -7.27
N THR A 409 19.19 -6.81 -6.16
CA THR A 409 19.32 -8.07 -5.38
C THR A 409 19.10 -9.29 -6.26
N THR A 410 19.90 -10.33 -6.06
CA THR A 410 19.85 -11.60 -6.82
C THR A 410 19.25 -12.75 -6.01
N GLU A 411 18.87 -12.48 -4.78
CA GLU A 411 18.29 -13.42 -3.84
C GLU A 411 17.28 -12.70 -2.94
N VAL A 412 16.13 -13.34 -2.67
CA VAL A 412 15.11 -12.86 -1.75
C VAL A 412 15.38 -13.43 -0.36
N PRO A 413 15.28 -12.62 0.72
CA PRO A 413 15.35 -13.11 2.09
C PRO A 413 14.37 -14.26 2.34
N GLU A 414 14.79 -15.30 3.07
CA GLU A 414 13.95 -16.47 3.33
C GLU A 414 12.60 -16.08 3.96
N SER A 415 12.60 -15.13 4.87
CA SER A 415 11.40 -14.69 5.59
C SER A 415 10.34 -14.02 4.67
N PHE A 416 10.75 -13.50 3.52
CA PHE A 416 9.87 -12.90 2.51
C PHE A 416 9.67 -13.75 1.26
N ARG A 417 10.28 -14.94 1.20
CA ARG A 417 10.31 -15.77 -0.03
C ARG A 417 8.92 -16.32 -0.37
N VAL A 418 8.56 -16.22 -1.64
CA VAL A 418 7.37 -16.88 -2.20
C VAL A 418 7.38 -18.37 -1.87
N GLY A 419 6.26 -18.86 -1.33
CA GLY A 419 6.09 -20.25 -0.92
C GLY A 419 6.64 -20.59 0.48
N ASN A 420 7.06 -19.61 1.28
CA ASN A 420 7.38 -19.81 2.69
C ASN A 420 6.11 -19.65 3.57
N GLY A 421 5.17 -20.56 3.43
CA GLY A 421 3.83 -20.48 3.98
C GLY A 421 2.82 -19.88 3.01
N ASP A 422 1.56 -19.82 3.40
CA ASP A 422 0.45 -19.19 2.69
C ASP A 422 -0.68 -18.87 3.68
N MET A 423 -1.83 -18.34 3.20
CA MET A 423 -2.97 -17.95 4.06
C MET A 423 -3.63 -19.13 4.81
N ILE A 424 -3.34 -20.36 4.45
CA ILE A 424 -3.87 -21.58 5.07
C ILE A 424 -2.77 -22.49 5.63
N THR A 425 -1.50 -22.15 5.43
CA THR A 425 -0.35 -22.93 5.86
C THR A 425 0.63 -22.05 6.65
N TYR A 426 0.66 -22.24 7.97
CA TYR A 426 1.60 -21.53 8.85
C TYR A 426 3.05 -21.93 8.58
N SER A 427 3.96 -20.93 8.51
CA SER A 427 5.40 -21.14 8.53
C SER A 427 6.07 -20.33 9.64
N PRO A 428 6.89 -20.98 10.52
CA PRO A 428 7.58 -20.27 11.59
C PRO A 428 8.72 -19.37 11.12
N THR A 429 9.13 -19.46 9.85
CA THR A 429 10.19 -18.64 9.24
C THR A 429 9.64 -17.54 8.33
N SER A 430 8.31 -17.44 8.16
CA SER A 430 7.67 -16.40 7.38
C SER A 430 7.54 -15.09 8.15
N ALA A 431 7.95 -13.99 7.54
CA ALA A 431 7.77 -12.65 8.09
C ALA A 431 6.29 -12.31 8.28
N PHE A 432 5.42 -12.66 7.31
CA PHE A 432 3.98 -12.44 7.41
C PHE A 432 3.40 -13.06 8.70
N TRP A 433 3.66 -14.35 8.95
CA TRP A 433 3.13 -15.00 10.15
C TRP A 433 3.75 -14.47 11.44
N MET A 434 5.02 -14.06 11.43
CA MET A 434 5.66 -13.51 12.62
C MET A 434 5.15 -12.11 12.94
N THR A 435 5.00 -11.24 11.95
CA THR A 435 4.41 -9.90 12.15
C THR A 435 2.95 -10.01 12.57
N ASN A 436 2.18 -10.91 11.98
CA ASN A 436 0.79 -11.17 12.36
C ASN A 436 0.66 -11.66 13.83
N ARG A 437 1.61 -12.44 14.35
CA ARG A 437 1.62 -12.84 15.76
C ARG A 437 1.87 -11.65 16.69
N VAL A 438 2.79 -10.75 16.34
CA VAL A 438 3.02 -9.50 17.07
C VAL A 438 1.78 -8.61 17.03
N ALA A 439 1.18 -8.42 15.87
CA ALA A 439 -0.06 -7.67 15.69
C ALA A 439 -1.19 -8.21 16.57
N ASN A 440 -1.47 -9.51 16.50
CA ASN A 440 -2.51 -10.16 17.30
C ASN A 440 -2.21 -10.14 18.81
N ALA A 441 -0.94 -10.11 19.22
CA ALA A 441 -0.60 -9.85 20.61
C ALA A 441 -1.05 -8.45 21.04
N CYS A 442 -0.73 -7.42 20.23
CA CYS A 442 -1.11 -6.03 20.50
C CYS A 442 -2.63 -5.81 20.49
N TYR A 443 -3.40 -6.48 19.64
CA TYR A 443 -4.85 -6.31 19.56
C TYR A 443 -5.58 -6.62 20.87
N LYS A 444 -4.97 -7.38 21.78
CA LYS A 444 -5.55 -7.69 23.08
C LYS A 444 -5.53 -6.49 24.04
N ALA A 445 -4.49 -5.65 23.96
CA ALA A 445 -4.30 -4.49 24.82
C ALA A 445 -3.47 -3.42 24.09
N TYR A 446 -4.04 -2.84 23.03
CA TYR A 446 -3.32 -2.04 22.05
C TYR A 446 -2.58 -0.85 22.67
N ASN A 447 -3.29 0.01 23.40
CA ASN A 447 -2.70 1.18 24.07
C ASN A 447 -1.61 0.89 25.11
N ILE A 448 -1.49 -0.39 25.51
CA ILE A 448 -0.51 -0.82 26.51
C ILE A 448 0.69 -1.49 25.83
N MET A 449 0.45 -2.30 24.78
CA MET A 449 1.46 -3.13 24.14
C MET A 449 2.10 -2.43 22.93
N PHE A 450 1.30 -1.73 22.15
CA PHE A 450 1.75 -1.06 20.91
C PHE A 450 2.96 -0.12 21.13
N PRO A 451 3.05 0.71 22.21
CA PRO A 451 4.22 1.56 22.42
C PRO A 451 5.55 0.79 22.55
N THR A 452 5.52 -0.50 22.93
CA THR A 452 6.73 -1.33 22.94
C THR A 452 7.12 -1.76 21.52
N VAL A 453 6.15 -2.07 20.67
CA VAL A 453 6.38 -2.44 19.27
C VAL A 453 6.81 -1.21 18.45
N ASP A 454 6.15 -0.09 18.65
CA ASP A 454 6.43 1.18 17.98
C ASP A 454 7.87 1.66 18.23
N ALA A 455 8.33 1.60 19.48
CA ALA A 455 9.71 1.93 19.83
C ALA A 455 10.75 1.02 19.12
N GLU A 456 10.43 -0.25 18.90
CA GLU A 456 11.30 -1.17 18.16
C GLU A 456 11.29 -0.91 16.65
N ILE A 457 10.14 -0.51 16.10
CA ILE A 457 10.01 -0.05 14.70
C ILE A 457 10.86 1.20 14.48
N ASP A 458 10.68 2.22 15.32
CA ASP A 458 11.41 3.48 15.23
C ASP A 458 12.92 3.29 15.30
N ALA A 459 13.38 2.51 16.28
CA ALA A 459 14.80 2.23 16.44
C ALA A 459 15.39 1.47 15.26
N TRP A 460 14.64 0.51 14.71
CA TRP A 460 15.06 -0.26 13.54
C TRP A 460 15.12 0.60 12.28
N GLU A 461 14.07 1.33 11.97
CA GLU A 461 13.97 2.12 10.73
C GLU A 461 14.99 3.27 10.71
N ALA A 462 15.20 3.94 11.85
CA ALA A 462 16.26 4.94 11.98
C ALA A 462 17.65 4.34 11.72
N ALA A 463 17.95 3.16 12.28
CA ALA A 463 19.21 2.46 12.05
C ALA A 463 19.36 2.04 10.57
N MET A 464 18.27 1.67 9.89
CA MET A 464 18.32 1.25 8.49
C MET A 464 18.52 2.43 7.53
N VAL A 465 18.01 3.60 7.83
CA VAL A 465 18.29 4.82 7.04
C VAL A 465 19.80 5.09 7.04
N GLU A 466 20.45 5.04 8.20
CA GLU A 466 21.91 5.22 8.28
C GLU A 466 22.68 4.07 7.61
N ALA A 467 22.21 2.83 7.76
CA ALA A 467 22.83 1.66 7.16
C ALA A 467 22.78 1.69 5.63
N VAL A 468 21.65 2.13 5.04
CA VAL A 468 21.48 2.31 3.59
C VAL A 468 22.45 3.38 3.08
N ALA A 469 22.54 4.53 3.75
CA ALA A 469 23.47 5.59 3.34
C ALA A 469 24.94 5.12 3.33
N LYS A 470 25.33 4.26 4.29
CA LYS A 470 26.65 3.65 4.32
C LYS A 470 26.82 2.59 3.22
N ALA A 471 25.82 1.74 3.03
CA ALA A 471 25.85 0.71 1.98
C ALA A 471 25.96 1.33 0.58
N ASP A 472 25.26 2.44 0.34
CA ASP A 472 25.35 3.20 -0.92
C ASP A 472 26.79 3.68 -1.20
N GLN A 473 27.49 4.20 -0.19
CA GLN A 473 28.88 4.65 -0.34
C GLN A 473 29.81 3.49 -0.68
N GLU A 474 29.68 2.36 0.00
CA GLU A 474 30.48 1.18 -0.26
C GLU A 474 30.17 0.57 -1.64
N ALA A 475 28.89 0.48 -2.00
CA ALA A 475 28.45 0.00 -3.31
C ALA A 475 28.93 0.93 -4.44
N LEU A 476 28.89 2.25 -4.26
CA LEU A 476 29.38 3.21 -5.23
C LEU A 476 30.91 3.10 -5.43
N ALA A 477 31.66 2.82 -4.37
CA ALA A 477 33.10 2.55 -4.50
C ALA A 477 33.37 1.28 -5.32
N LEU A 478 32.60 0.21 -5.10
CA LEU A 478 32.68 -1.02 -5.90
C LEU A 478 32.27 -0.80 -7.36
N TYR A 479 31.20 -0.03 -7.59
CA TYR A 479 30.73 0.34 -8.92
C TYR A 479 31.79 1.10 -9.72
N ASN A 480 32.39 2.13 -9.11
CA ASN A 480 33.44 2.93 -9.72
C ASN A 480 34.68 2.09 -10.04
N ALA A 481 35.09 1.19 -9.15
CA ALA A 481 36.19 0.26 -9.39
C ALA A 481 35.89 -0.73 -10.53
N ALA A 482 34.65 -1.18 -10.66
CA ALA A 482 34.21 -2.04 -11.75
C ALA A 482 34.19 -1.32 -13.10
N SER A 483 33.72 -0.06 -13.11
CA SER A 483 33.63 0.78 -14.32
C SER A 483 35.00 1.14 -14.91
N GLN A 484 36.06 1.16 -14.09
CA GLN A 484 37.44 1.42 -14.53
C GLN A 484 38.15 0.17 -15.12
N LYS A 485 37.59 -1.03 -14.90
CA LYS A 485 38.17 -2.27 -15.45
C LYS A 485 37.92 -2.31 -16.96
N PRO A 486 38.97 -2.48 -17.83
CA PRO A 486 38.76 -2.57 -19.27
C PRO A 486 37.85 -3.76 -19.56
N ALA A 487 36.86 -3.56 -20.44
CA ALA A 487 35.97 -4.63 -20.87
C ALA A 487 36.81 -5.82 -21.36
N LYS A 488 36.73 -6.96 -20.67
CA LYS A 488 37.47 -8.18 -21.07
C LYS A 488 37.09 -8.51 -22.50
N LYS A 489 38.03 -8.37 -23.44
CA LYS A 489 37.85 -8.83 -24.83
C LYS A 489 37.59 -10.33 -24.81
N ILE A 490 36.35 -10.74 -25.00
CA ILE A 490 35.93 -12.14 -25.08
C ILE A 490 36.56 -12.71 -26.36
N ARG A 491 37.45 -13.71 -26.23
CA ARG A 491 38.00 -14.43 -27.36
C ARG A 491 36.86 -15.15 -28.13
N ARG A 492 36.89 -15.05 -29.45
CA ARG A 492 35.83 -15.38 -30.41
C ARG A 492 35.40 -16.87 -30.45
N ASN A 493 35.96 -17.76 -29.60
CA ASN A 493 35.83 -19.23 -29.70
C ASN A 493 34.95 -19.92 -28.65
N ASP A 494 34.28 -19.20 -27.75
CA ASP A 494 33.39 -19.83 -26.76
C ASP A 494 31.93 -19.85 -27.24
N LYS A 495 31.41 -21.05 -27.46
CA LYS A 495 30.01 -21.32 -27.83
C LYS A 495 29.00 -21.01 -26.71
N CYS A 496 29.46 -20.67 -25.51
CA CYS A 496 28.66 -20.18 -24.40
C CYS A 496 29.10 -18.77 -24.03
N ARG A 497 28.47 -17.74 -24.61
CA ARG A 497 28.64 -16.35 -24.20
C ARG A 497 27.91 -16.10 -22.89
N LYS A 498 28.52 -16.38 -21.74
CA LYS A 498 28.14 -15.68 -20.51
C LYS A 498 28.65 -14.24 -20.65
N VAL A 499 27.74 -13.30 -20.84
CA VAL A 499 28.05 -11.88 -20.64
C VAL A 499 28.43 -11.76 -19.16
N VAL A 500 29.69 -11.43 -18.89
CA VAL A 500 30.11 -11.18 -17.49
C VAL A 500 29.54 -9.82 -17.10
N ASP A 501 28.57 -9.81 -16.20
CA ASP A 501 28.07 -8.59 -15.61
C ASP A 501 29.24 -7.91 -14.86
N PRO A 502 29.65 -6.68 -15.27
CA PRO A 502 30.76 -5.99 -14.63
C PRO A 502 30.47 -5.62 -13.17
N TYR A 503 29.19 -5.55 -12.79
CA TYR A 503 28.73 -5.10 -11.47
C TYR A 503 28.36 -6.26 -10.54
N THR A 504 28.81 -7.48 -10.84
CA THR A 504 28.54 -8.67 -10.00
C THR A 504 28.92 -8.47 -8.53
N GLU A 505 30.04 -7.77 -8.24
CA GLU A 505 30.49 -7.49 -6.88
C GLU A 505 29.54 -6.52 -6.16
N VAL A 506 29.00 -5.51 -6.86
CA VAL A 506 28.01 -4.56 -6.34
C VAL A 506 26.73 -5.30 -5.97
N ARG A 507 26.20 -6.10 -6.93
CA ARG A 507 24.98 -6.89 -6.71
C ARG A 507 25.15 -7.88 -5.55
N ALA A 508 26.26 -8.56 -5.46
CA ALA A 508 26.54 -9.50 -4.37
C ALA A 508 26.64 -8.80 -3.00
N TYR A 509 27.23 -7.61 -2.94
CA TYR A 509 27.31 -6.81 -1.73
C TYR A 509 25.92 -6.37 -1.26
N LEU A 510 25.12 -5.75 -2.14
CA LEU A 510 23.80 -5.23 -1.82
C LEU A 510 22.77 -6.35 -1.58
N THR A 511 22.93 -7.52 -2.23
CA THR A 511 22.14 -8.73 -1.92
C THR A 511 22.39 -9.18 -0.48
N ARG A 512 23.67 -9.32 -0.06
CA ARG A 512 24.00 -9.70 1.31
C ARG A 512 23.45 -8.68 2.31
N PHE A 513 23.62 -7.38 2.03
CA PHE A 513 23.07 -6.31 2.87
C PHE A 513 21.56 -6.49 3.09
N SER A 514 20.80 -6.71 2.01
CA SER A 514 19.34 -6.89 2.07
C SER A 514 18.96 -8.16 2.84
N VAL A 515 19.61 -9.29 2.53
CA VAL A 515 19.30 -10.59 3.16
C VAL A 515 19.67 -10.61 4.65
N ASP A 516 20.87 -10.11 4.99
CA ASP A 516 21.36 -10.14 6.37
C ASP A 516 20.50 -9.23 7.28
N ASN A 517 20.09 -8.05 6.80
CA ASN A 517 19.22 -7.15 7.57
C ASN A 517 17.80 -7.71 7.71
N ALA A 518 17.27 -8.36 6.67
CA ALA A 518 15.97 -9.04 6.77
C ALA A 518 16.01 -10.17 7.81
N GLN A 519 17.07 -10.97 7.84
CA GLN A 519 17.24 -12.03 8.85
C GLN A 519 17.34 -11.45 10.26
N LYS A 520 18.14 -10.38 10.42
CA LYS A 520 18.34 -9.72 11.71
C LYS A 520 17.04 -9.17 12.30
N ILE A 521 16.22 -8.49 11.50
CA ILE A 521 14.95 -7.95 12.00
C ILE A 521 13.95 -9.07 12.25
N PHE A 522 13.90 -10.11 11.42
CA PHE A 522 13.06 -11.27 11.67
C PHE A 522 13.34 -11.90 13.01
N GLU A 523 14.62 -12.14 13.37
CA GLU A 523 15.03 -12.69 14.68
C GLU A 523 14.62 -11.75 15.81
N LYS A 524 14.72 -10.44 15.60
CA LYS A 524 14.28 -9.43 16.58
C LYS A 524 12.76 -9.50 16.80
N TRP A 525 11.96 -9.71 15.74
CA TRP A 525 10.51 -9.85 15.87
C TRP A 525 10.09 -11.14 16.55
N VAL A 526 10.82 -12.23 16.35
CA VAL A 526 10.65 -13.47 17.12
C VAL A 526 10.89 -13.21 18.63
N ALA A 527 11.94 -12.48 18.98
CA ALA A 527 12.23 -12.12 20.37
C ALA A 527 11.20 -11.14 20.94
N LEU A 528 10.73 -10.19 20.14
CA LEU A 528 9.70 -9.22 20.53
C LEU A 528 8.38 -9.90 20.84
N GLU A 529 7.93 -10.86 20.03
CA GLU A 529 6.70 -11.63 20.30
C GLU A 529 6.76 -12.32 21.66
N GLN A 530 7.91 -12.94 21.98
CA GLN A 530 8.14 -13.60 23.27
C GLN A 530 8.18 -12.58 24.42
N LEU A 531 8.80 -11.42 24.22
CA LEU A 531 8.82 -10.33 25.19
C LEU A 531 7.40 -9.83 25.49
N LEU A 532 6.58 -9.60 24.46
CA LEU A 532 5.19 -9.16 24.63
C LEU A 532 4.38 -10.17 25.45
N LEU A 533 4.55 -11.47 25.17
CA LEU A 533 3.88 -12.53 25.94
C LEU A 533 4.29 -12.50 27.43
N VAL A 534 5.57 -12.39 27.72
CA VAL A 534 6.07 -12.42 29.10
C VAL A 534 5.75 -11.12 29.85
N LYS A 535 5.99 -9.97 29.23
CA LYS A 535 5.83 -8.65 29.86
C LYS A 535 4.36 -8.34 30.20
N TYR A 536 3.43 -8.75 29.32
CA TYR A 536 2.03 -8.35 29.36
C TYR A 536 1.04 -9.51 29.62
N ILE A 537 1.53 -10.63 30.13
CA ILE A 537 0.69 -11.80 30.41
C ILE A 537 -0.50 -11.43 31.32
N ASP A 538 -1.69 -11.89 30.97
CA ASP A 538 -2.93 -11.76 31.76
C ASP A 538 -3.30 -10.32 32.16
N GLY A 539 -2.95 -9.34 31.31
CA GLY A 539 -3.21 -7.92 31.57
C GLY A 539 -2.30 -7.26 32.59
N ASN A 540 -1.26 -7.96 33.02
CA ASN A 540 -0.20 -7.39 33.85
C ASN A 540 0.82 -6.65 32.99
N VAL A 541 1.53 -5.68 33.62
CA VAL A 541 2.73 -5.08 33.04
C VAL A 541 3.88 -5.25 34.03
N LYS A 542 4.88 -6.05 33.64
CA LYS A 542 6.10 -6.24 34.44
C LYS A 542 7.11 -5.13 34.14
N ALA A 543 7.65 -4.51 35.19
CA ALA A 543 8.66 -3.46 35.02
C ALA A 543 9.99 -4.06 34.53
N GLN A 544 10.69 -3.29 33.70
CA GLN A 544 12.03 -3.57 33.19
C GLN A 544 13.02 -2.55 33.74
N ASN A 545 14.27 -2.96 33.89
CA ASN A 545 15.43 -2.11 34.11
C ASN A 545 15.84 -1.44 32.80
N GLU A 546 16.77 -0.49 32.82
CA GLU A 546 17.29 0.21 31.64
C GLU A 546 17.97 -0.72 30.62
N ASP A 547 18.52 -1.84 31.09
CA ASP A 547 19.15 -2.88 30.25
C ASP A 547 18.14 -3.86 29.62
N GLY A 548 16.82 -3.66 29.85
CA GLY A 548 15.75 -4.53 29.35
C GLY A 548 15.46 -5.76 30.21
N SER A 549 16.25 -6.07 31.23
CA SER A 549 15.97 -7.14 32.18
C SER A 549 14.75 -6.82 33.03
N PHE A 550 14.01 -7.85 33.49
CA PHE A 550 12.87 -7.63 34.39
C PHE A 550 13.33 -7.31 35.81
N VAL A 551 12.60 -6.40 36.46
CA VAL A 551 12.84 -6.09 37.89
C VAL A 551 12.38 -7.28 38.73
N THR A 552 13.31 -7.93 39.42
CA THR A 552 13.05 -9.09 40.30
C THR A 552 12.83 -8.69 41.75
N ASN A 553 12.33 -9.63 42.56
CA ASN A 553 12.09 -9.41 44.00
C ASN A 553 13.37 -9.33 44.87
N GLY A 554 14.54 -9.45 44.27
CA GLY A 554 15.83 -9.42 44.94
C GLY A 554 16.21 -10.70 45.71
N HIS A 555 15.33 -11.70 45.72
CA HIS A 555 15.57 -12.99 46.35
C HIS A 555 15.80 -14.12 45.35
N THR A 556 15.19 -13.99 44.19
CA THR A 556 15.35 -14.90 43.04
C THR A 556 15.25 -14.12 41.73
N ASP A 557 15.90 -14.63 40.69
CA ASP A 557 15.92 -14.00 39.36
C ASP A 557 14.67 -14.34 38.48
N CYS A 558 13.75 -15.15 39.01
CA CYS A 558 12.60 -15.64 38.28
C CYS A 558 11.24 -15.08 38.76
N ILE A 559 11.23 -14.26 39.84
CA ILE A 559 10.00 -13.68 40.38
C ILE A 559 10.01 -12.14 40.16
N PRO A 560 9.09 -11.58 39.35
CA PRO A 560 9.04 -10.15 39.14
C PRO A 560 8.59 -9.41 40.42
N ALA A 561 9.16 -8.24 40.69
CA ALA A 561 8.85 -7.44 41.86
C ALA A 561 7.85 -6.33 41.62
N LYS A 562 7.91 -5.69 40.46
CA LYS A 562 7.02 -4.56 40.11
C LYS A 562 6.09 -4.97 38.98
N ILE A 563 4.84 -5.19 39.38
CA ILE A 563 3.74 -5.54 38.43
C ILE A 563 2.69 -4.46 38.58
N THR A 564 2.26 -3.88 37.44
CA THR A 564 1.15 -2.96 37.36
C THR A 564 -0.04 -3.57 36.61
N GLN A 565 -1.23 -3.11 36.92
CA GLN A 565 -2.49 -3.46 36.24
C GLN A 565 -3.11 -2.15 35.74
N PRO A 566 -2.89 -1.77 34.46
CA PRO A 566 -3.29 -0.45 33.96
C PRO A 566 -4.79 -0.22 33.97
N GLY A 567 -5.58 -1.30 33.90
CA GLY A 567 -7.03 -1.24 33.77
C GLY A 567 -7.47 -0.70 32.39
N TYR A 568 -8.69 -0.20 32.33
CA TYR A 568 -9.32 0.25 31.12
C TYR A 568 -9.33 1.77 31.01
N THR A 569 -9.56 2.28 29.78
CA THR A 569 -9.73 3.71 29.51
C THR A 569 -10.92 4.29 30.27
N GLN A 570 -10.89 5.59 30.58
CA GLN A 570 -11.99 6.27 31.30
C GLN A 570 -13.31 6.17 30.53
N LYS A 571 -13.27 6.34 29.21
CA LYS A 571 -14.45 6.25 28.34
C LYS A 571 -15.12 4.87 28.38
N TRP A 572 -14.33 3.80 28.41
CA TRP A 572 -14.86 2.44 28.59
C TRP A 572 -15.51 2.27 29.97
N LYS A 573 -14.90 2.79 31.04
CA LYS A 573 -15.47 2.73 32.40
C LYS A 573 -16.83 3.43 32.47
N GLU A 574 -16.93 4.62 31.90
CA GLU A 574 -18.18 5.38 31.83
C GLU A 574 -19.28 4.65 31.02
N ALA A 575 -18.92 4.12 29.85
CA ALA A 575 -19.82 3.35 29.03
C ALA A 575 -20.31 2.08 29.75
N THR A 576 -19.40 1.35 30.39
CA THR A 576 -19.72 0.13 31.16
C THR A 576 -20.61 0.44 32.35
N ALA A 577 -20.32 1.49 33.11
CA ALA A 577 -21.18 1.93 34.23
C ALA A 577 -22.58 2.32 33.77
N LYS A 578 -22.69 2.98 32.60
CA LYS A 578 -23.98 3.35 32.00
C LYS A 578 -24.78 2.12 31.56
N ASP A 579 -24.13 1.15 30.96
CA ASP A 579 -24.74 -0.10 30.43
C ASP A 579 -25.24 -1.00 31.59
N HIS A 580 -24.41 -1.24 32.58
CA HIS A 580 -24.69 -2.12 33.71
C HIS A 580 -25.49 -1.47 34.83
N GLY A 581 -25.56 -0.11 34.88
CA GLY A 581 -26.24 0.64 35.93
C GLY A 581 -25.79 0.24 37.33
N THR A 582 -26.72 0.03 38.24
CA THR A 582 -26.45 -0.27 39.66
C THR A 582 -25.97 -1.71 39.91
N VAL A 583 -25.94 -2.60 38.89
CA VAL A 583 -25.55 -4.00 39.07
C VAL A 583 -24.10 -4.12 39.52
N ILE A 584 -23.22 -3.27 39.03
CA ILE A 584 -21.78 -3.25 39.35
C ILE A 584 -21.36 -2.15 40.30
N GLU A 585 -22.32 -1.41 40.85
CA GLU A 585 -22.07 -0.32 41.81
C GLU A 585 -21.66 -0.90 43.16
N VAL A 586 -20.53 -0.44 43.70
CA VAL A 586 -20.08 -0.81 45.05
C VAL A 586 -20.90 0.00 46.05
N ARG A 587 -21.59 -0.70 46.97
CA ARG A 587 -22.45 -0.11 48.00
C ARG A 587 -21.76 -0.10 49.35
#